data_85aabc7ada5152ed89875d264548e64e
#
_entry.id   85aabc7ada5152ed89875d264548e64e
#
_cell.length_a   1.000
_cell.length_b   1.000
_cell.length_c   1.000
_cell.angle_alpha   90.00
_cell.angle_beta   90.00
_cell.angle_gamma   90.00
#
_symmetry.space_group_name_H-M   'P 1'
#
loop_
_entity.id
_entity.type
_entity.pdbx_description
1 polymer ?
#
loop_
_entity_poly.entity_id
_entity_poly.type
_entity_poly.pdbx_seq_one_letter_code
_entity_poly.pdbx_strand_id
1 'polypeptide(L)'
;SIENRSRFPLRILETVRKAVGKNYPIDMRVSAYEWIEDSISFEDVMYFLKQAEQYVDTVQISSGIDKVFEANVHCITTNLEEEMPNLKWAKIAKQELKIPVSVVSAIMTPEMADEIIAKGYVDMVAFGRTLLADPYWPKKALEGHPEDIVPCLRCSNCYHISTDHWNVGCSVNPRYHNEEFIPSGLDLPEAKNKKNVVIVGGGPAGMKAAMTAYDRGHQVTLLEKESELGGMLR
;
A
#
# COMPACT_ATOMS: atom_id res chain seq x y z
N SER A 1 -16.90 27.91 12.70
CA SER A 1 -17.78 27.17 11.79
C SER A 1 -16.97 26.44 10.73
N ILE A 2 -17.57 25.48 10.06
CA ILE A 2 -16.93 24.73 8.99
C ILE A 2 -16.61 25.63 7.79
N GLU A 3 -17.43 26.59 7.47
CA GLU A 3 -17.20 27.58 6.40
C GLU A 3 -15.89 28.34 6.63
N ASN A 4 -15.63 28.75 7.86
CA ASN A 4 -14.39 29.44 8.19
C ASN A 4 -13.17 28.52 8.14
N ARG A 5 -13.28 27.30 8.61
CA ARG A 5 -12.19 26.29 8.54
C ARG A 5 -11.87 25.90 7.11
N SER A 6 -12.86 25.78 6.24
CA SER A 6 -12.70 25.44 4.82
C SER A 6 -12.10 26.54 3.97
N ARG A 7 -12.20 27.79 4.38
CA ARG A 7 -11.80 28.95 3.57
C ARG A 7 -10.34 28.94 3.14
N PHE A 8 -9.43 28.62 4.05
CA PHE A 8 -7.99 28.62 3.75
C PHE A 8 -7.59 27.48 2.80
N PRO A 9 -7.95 26.21 3.07
CA PRO A 9 -7.64 25.13 2.15
C PRO A 9 -8.30 25.29 0.77
N LEU A 10 -9.54 25.80 0.69
CA LEU A 10 -10.18 26.09 -0.60
C LEU A 10 -9.42 27.16 -1.38
N ARG A 11 -8.91 28.20 -0.71
CA ARG A 11 -8.08 29.21 -1.35
C ARG A 11 -6.76 28.67 -1.88
N ILE A 12 -6.17 27.70 -1.17
CA ILE A 12 -4.98 26.98 -1.66
C ILE A 12 -5.32 26.22 -2.95
N LEU A 13 -6.38 25.42 -2.94
CA LEU A 13 -6.81 24.63 -4.09
C LEU A 13 -7.11 25.53 -5.31
N GLU A 14 -7.83 26.61 -5.10
CA GLU A 14 -8.09 27.62 -6.14
C GLU A 14 -6.80 28.19 -6.74
N THR A 15 -5.83 28.52 -5.86
CA THR A 15 -4.54 29.09 -6.28
C THR A 15 -3.73 28.06 -7.07
N VAL A 16 -3.69 26.82 -6.62
CA VAL A 16 -3.01 25.72 -7.33
C VAL A 16 -3.67 25.50 -8.69
N ARG A 17 -5.00 25.38 -8.75
CA ARG A 17 -5.73 25.20 -10.01
C ARG A 17 -5.47 26.34 -10.99
N LYS A 18 -5.43 27.58 -10.54
CA LYS A 18 -5.10 28.75 -11.37
C LYS A 18 -3.67 28.68 -11.89
N ALA A 19 -2.73 28.21 -11.09
CA ALA A 19 -1.31 28.14 -11.44
C ALA A 19 -1.02 27.04 -12.49
N VAL A 20 -1.62 25.85 -12.31
CA VAL A 20 -1.36 24.70 -13.17
C VAL A 20 -2.29 24.63 -14.41
N GLY A 21 -3.40 25.38 -14.38
CA GLY A 21 -4.39 25.39 -15.46
C GLY A 21 -5.38 24.22 -15.36
N LYS A 22 -6.40 24.25 -16.21
CA LYS A 22 -7.55 23.33 -16.16
C LYS A 22 -7.24 21.89 -16.57
N ASN A 23 -6.18 21.66 -17.32
CA ASN A 23 -5.85 20.35 -17.90
C ASN A 23 -4.82 19.56 -17.07
N TYR A 24 -4.27 20.16 -16.02
CA TYR A 24 -3.33 19.45 -15.14
C TYR A 24 -4.10 18.68 -14.07
N PRO A 25 -3.93 17.35 -13.96
CA PRO A 25 -4.66 16.57 -12.97
C PRO A 25 -4.24 16.93 -11.55
N ILE A 26 -5.21 17.13 -10.66
CA ILE A 26 -5.01 17.37 -9.23
C ILE A 26 -5.75 16.29 -8.47
N ASP A 27 -5.01 15.43 -7.79
CA ASP A 27 -5.54 14.49 -6.81
C ASP A 27 -5.37 15.07 -5.41
N MET A 28 -6.40 14.98 -4.58
CA MET A 28 -6.38 15.48 -3.21
C MET A 28 -6.67 14.36 -2.23
N ARG A 29 -5.79 14.15 -1.27
CA ARG A 29 -6.04 13.22 -0.15
C ARG A 29 -6.61 13.96 1.05
N VAL A 30 -7.60 13.36 1.68
CA VAL A 30 -8.25 13.89 2.89
C VAL A 30 -8.49 12.78 3.90
N SER A 31 -8.34 13.11 5.20
CA SER A 31 -8.77 12.25 6.28
C SER A 31 -10.27 12.41 6.48
N ALA A 32 -11.02 11.34 6.35
CA ALA A 32 -12.46 11.31 6.61
C ALA A 32 -12.80 11.37 8.11
N TYR A 33 -11.87 10.87 8.93
CA TYR A 33 -12.00 10.86 10.39
C TYR A 33 -10.62 10.84 11.04
N GLU A 34 -10.41 11.63 12.08
CA GLU A 34 -9.09 11.82 12.69
C GLU A 34 -8.86 10.98 13.95
N TRP A 35 -9.90 10.33 14.51
CA TRP A 35 -9.83 9.54 15.74
C TRP A 35 -9.42 10.35 16.99
N ILE A 36 -9.76 11.63 17.01
CA ILE A 36 -9.52 12.57 18.11
C ILE A 36 -10.85 13.13 18.54
N GLU A 37 -11.08 13.21 19.86
CA GLU A 37 -12.26 13.85 20.42
C GLU A 37 -12.32 15.33 19.99
N ASP A 38 -13.50 15.84 19.71
CA ASP A 38 -13.76 17.19 19.23
C ASP A 38 -13.05 17.59 17.91
N SER A 39 -12.58 16.61 17.17
CA SER A 39 -11.98 16.80 15.85
C SER A 39 -13.05 17.03 14.76
N ILE A 40 -12.60 17.08 13.50
CA ILE A 40 -13.48 17.25 12.35
C ILE A 40 -14.44 16.06 12.18
N SER A 41 -15.72 16.33 11.99
CA SER A 41 -16.71 15.29 11.67
C SER A 41 -16.65 14.94 10.19
N PHE A 42 -17.19 13.75 9.82
CA PHE A 42 -17.25 13.37 8.41
C PHE A 42 -18.19 14.28 7.61
N GLU A 43 -19.24 14.80 8.23
CA GLU A 43 -20.14 15.79 7.63
C GLU A 43 -19.40 17.08 7.28
N ASP A 44 -18.51 17.53 8.15
CA ASP A 44 -17.64 18.69 7.91
C ASP A 44 -16.67 18.42 6.74
N VAL A 45 -16.11 17.20 6.67
CA VAL A 45 -15.27 16.77 5.54
C VAL A 45 -16.07 16.78 4.24
N MET A 46 -17.28 16.25 4.23
CA MET A 46 -18.14 16.25 3.05
C MET A 46 -18.54 17.65 2.62
N TYR A 47 -18.81 18.55 3.57
CA TYR A 47 -19.02 19.97 3.26
C TYR A 47 -17.83 20.56 2.51
N PHE A 48 -16.62 20.33 3.02
CA PHE A 48 -15.38 20.80 2.38
C PHE A 48 -15.20 20.18 0.99
N LEU A 49 -15.38 18.86 0.85
CA LEU A 49 -15.18 18.16 -0.42
C LEU A 49 -16.11 18.65 -1.53
N LYS A 50 -17.39 18.92 -1.21
CA LYS A 50 -18.37 19.50 -2.15
C LYS A 50 -17.97 20.90 -2.64
N GLN A 51 -17.19 21.63 -1.86
CA GLN A 51 -16.64 22.93 -2.30
C GLN A 51 -15.32 22.73 -3.09
N ALA A 52 -14.54 21.72 -2.71
CA ALA A 52 -13.23 21.45 -3.30
C ALA A 52 -13.33 20.81 -4.71
N GLU A 53 -14.40 20.04 -5.01
CA GLU A 53 -14.56 19.31 -6.26
C GLU A 53 -14.49 20.18 -7.53
N GLN A 54 -14.66 21.51 -7.43
CA GLN A 54 -14.47 22.41 -8.54
C GLN A 54 -13.00 22.72 -8.86
N TYR A 55 -12.08 22.39 -7.95
CA TYR A 55 -10.66 22.69 -8.06
C TYR A 55 -9.78 21.45 -8.26
N VAL A 56 -10.28 20.27 -7.89
CA VAL A 56 -9.55 19.00 -7.99
C VAL A 56 -10.25 18.04 -8.95
N ASP A 57 -9.51 17.08 -9.48
CA ASP A 57 -10.03 16.12 -10.45
C ASP A 57 -10.39 14.80 -9.80
N THR A 58 -9.73 14.46 -8.68
CA THR A 58 -9.98 13.25 -7.90
C THR A 58 -9.79 13.50 -6.41
N VAL A 59 -10.39 12.67 -5.59
CA VAL A 59 -10.17 12.69 -4.15
C VAL A 59 -9.86 11.30 -3.62
N GLN A 60 -8.86 11.20 -2.75
CA GLN A 60 -8.50 9.99 -2.03
C GLN A 60 -8.96 10.07 -0.59
N ILE A 61 -9.82 9.13 -0.19
CA ILE A 61 -10.33 9.03 1.18
C ILE A 61 -9.38 8.19 2.02
N SER A 62 -8.93 8.77 3.13
CA SER A 62 -8.11 8.12 4.15
C SER A 62 -8.66 8.41 5.55
N SER A 63 -7.97 8.03 6.61
CA SER A 63 -8.31 8.39 7.99
C SER A 63 -7.06 8.52 8.86
N GLY A 64 -7.25 8.99 10.08
CA GLY A 64 -6.20 9.18 11.06
C GLY A 64 -5.44 10.49 10.88
N ILE A 65 -4.63 10.80 11.86
CA ILE A 65 -3.71 11.93 11.87
C ILE A 65 -2.39 11.51 12.54
N ASP A 66 -1.28 11.93 11.97
CA ASP A 66 0.06 11.52 12.39
C ASP A 66 0.53 12.18 13.70
N LYS A 67 -0.14 13.22 14.13
CA LYS A 67 0.31 14.06 15.24
C LYS A 67 0.02 13.50 16.63
N VAL A 68 -0.95 12.63 16.77
CA VAL A 68 -1.43 12.07 18.04
C VAL A 68 -1.29 10.55 17.97
N PHE A 69 -0.62 9.95 18.98
CA PHE A 69 -0.28 8.53 18.96
C PHE A 69 -1.51 7.63 18.81
N GLU A 70 -2.59 7.91 19.53
CA GLU A 70 -3.83 7.14 19.49
C GLU A 70 -4.51 7.20 18.10
N ALA A 71 -4.36 8.30 17.40
CA ALA A 71 -4.91 8.49 16.05
C ALA A 71 -3.96 8.00 14.94
N ASN A 72 -2.66 7.98 15.22
CA ASN A 72 -1.63 7.59 14.27
C ASN A 72 -1.77 6.14 13.82
N VAL A 73 -2.14 5.22 14.72
CA VAL A 73 -2.32 3.79 14.40
C VAL A 73 -3.36 3.58 13.29
N HIS A 74 -4.37 4.45 13.20
CA HIS A 74 -5.42 4.41 12.17
C HIS A 74 -4.96 4.97 10.81
N CYS A 75 -3.87 5.74 10.78
CA CYS A 75 -3.27 6.19 9.51
C CYS A 75 -2.73 5.01 8.69
N ILE A 76 -2.30 3.96 9.38
CA ILE A 76 -1.53 2.87 8.80
C ILE A 76 -2.28 1.54 8.76
N THR A 77 -3.44 1.43 9.38
CA THR A 77 -4.25 0.21 9.43
C THR A 77 -3.40 -1.04 9.71
N THR A 78 -3.13 -1.30 10.98
CA THR A 78 -2.28 -2.42 11.41
C THR A 78 -2.99 -3.77 11.22
N ASN A 79 -2.31 -4.88 11.46
CA ASN A 79 -2.91 -6.21 11.45
C ASN A 79 -3.88 -6.47 12.62
N LEU A 80 -3.97 -5.56 13.58
CA LEU A 80 -4.93 -5.59 14.69
C LEU A 80 -6.26 -4.90 14.36
N GLU A 81 -6.33 -4.24 13.21
CA GLU A 81 -7.52 -3.54 12.74
C GLU A 81 -8.21 -4.30 11.60
N GLU A 82 -9.48 -4.01 11.41
CA GLU A 82 -10.23 -4.53 10.26
C GLU A 82 -9.58 -4.13 8.93
N GLU A 83 -9.85 -4.90 7.90
CA GLU A 83 -9.47 -4.54 6.54
C GLU A 83 -10.41 -3.47 5.99
N MET A 84 -9.88 -2.59 5.16
CA MET A 84 -10.62 -1.52 4.48
C MET A 84 -11.47 -0.61 5.39
N PRO A 85 -10.97 -0.15 6.57
CA PRO A 85 -11.76 0.66 7.50
C PRO A 85 -12.26 1.97 6.89
N ASN A 86 -11.58 2.51 5.87
CA ASN A 86 -11.95 3.75 5.19
C ASN A 86 -13.04 3.59 4.13
N LEU A 87 -13.36 2.34 3.76
CA LEU A 87 -14.30 2.08 2.67
C LEU A 87 -15.71 2.63 2.97
N LYS A 88 -16.13 2.63 4.22
CA LYS A 88 -17.43 3.19 4.64
C LYS A 88 -17.58 4.67 4.27
N TRP A 89 -16.55 5.48 4.50
CA TRP A 89 -16.56 6.91 4.16
C TRP A 89 -16.39 7.13 2.65
N ALA A 90 -15.54 6.32 2.01
CA ALA A 90 -15.34 6.42 0.56
C ALA A 90 -16.62 6.12 -0.23
N LYS A 91 -17.44 5.14 0.22
CA LYS A 91 -18.75 4.86 -0.37
C LYS A 91 -19.68 6.06 -0.33
N ILE A 92 -19.76 6.76 0.80
CA ILE A 92 -20.60 7.96 0.93
C ILE A 92 -20.06 9.07 0.05
N ALA A 93 -18.75 9.32 0.09
CA ALA A 93 -18.13 10.31 -0.77
C ALA A 93 -18.40 10.04 -2.26
N LYS A 94 -18.30 8.78 -2.69
CA LYS A 94 -18.61 8.36 -4.07
C LYS A 94 -20.06 8.63 -4.47
N GLN A 95 -21.01 8.50 -3.56
CA GLN A 95 -22.42 8.76 -3.84
C GLN A 95 -22.74 10.25 -3.94
N GLU A 96 -21.98 11.10 -3.25
CA GLU A 96 -22.30 12.52 -3.09
C GLU A 96 -21.45 13.46 -3.94
N LEU A 97 -20.26 13.04 -4.36
CA LEU A 97 -19.34 13.82 -5.18
C LEU A 97 -19.53 13.52 -6.67
N LYS A 98 -19.21 14.51 -7.52
CA LYS A 98 -19.27 14.39 -8.98
C LYS A 98 -17.95 13.97 -9.60
N ILE A 99 -16.86 14.03 -8.82
CA ILE A 99 -15.51 13.63 -9.24
C ILE A 99 -15.20 12.21 -8.80
N PRO A 100 -14.27 11.52 -9.48
CA PRO A 100 -13.82 10.20 -9.07
C PRO A 100 -13.29 10.17 -7.63
N VAL A 101 -13.63 9.09 -6.93
CA VAL A 101 -13.21 8.83 -5.55
C VAL A 101 -12.32 7.61 -5.49
N SER A 102 -11.19 7.74 -4.84
CA SER A 102 -10.30 6.64 -4.49
C SER A 102 -10.29 6.36 -3.00
N VAL A 103 -9.90 5.14 -2.62
CA VAL A 103 -9.73 4.75 -1.22
C VAL A 103 -8.37 4.11 -1.01
N VAL A 104 -7.74 4.45 0.12
CA VAL A 104 -6.54 3.78 0.63
C VAL A 104 -6.86 3.16 1.97
N SER A 105 -6.74 1.83 2.10
CA SER A 105 -7.06 1.20 3.38
C SER A 105 -6.88 -0.31 3.35
N ALA A 106 -5.68 -0.79 3.60
CA ALA A 106 -5.42 -2.23 3.76
C ALA A 106 -6.10 -3.13 2.70
N ILE A 107 -6.09 -2.71 1.45
CA ILE A 107 -6.49 -3.52 0.30
C ILE A 107 -5.31 -4.43 0.00
N MET A 108 -5.49 -5.74 0.17
CA MET A 108 -4.37 -6.67 0.22
C MET A 108 -4.28 -7.56 -1.03
N THR A 109 -5.41 -7.91 -1.63
CA THR A 109 -5.47 -8.85 -2.76
C THR A 109 -6.13 -8.22 -3.99
N PRO A 110 -5.86 -8.74 -5.19
CA PRO A 110 -6.53 -8.32 -6.42
C PRO A 110 -8.05 -8.46 -6.33
N GLU A 111 -8.53 -9.55 -5.73
CA GLU A 111 -9.96 -9.82 -5.58
C GLU A 111 -10.65 -8.75 -4.71
N MET A 112 -10.01 -8.32 -3.61
CA MET A 112 -10.54 -7.22 -2.79
C MET A 112 -10.65 -5.92 -3.60
N ALA A 113 -9.64 -5.59 -4.41
CA ALA A 113 -9.63 -4.41 -5.25
C ALA A 113 -10.73 -4.46 -6.32
N ASP A 114 -10.83 -5.58 -7.02
CA ASP A 114 -11.83 -5.80 -8.06
C ASP A 114 -13.25 -5.77 -7.50
N GLU A 115 -13.48 -6.39 -6.35
CA GLU A 115 -14.80 -6.44 -5.70
C GLU A 115 -15.32 -5.04 -5.38
N ILE A 116 -14.52 -4.18 -4.76
CA ILE A 116 -14.96 -2.84 -4.37
C ILE A 116 -15.18 -1.91 -5.56
N ILE A 117 -14.43 -2.09 -6.64
CA ILE A 117 -14.63 -1.36 -7.90
C ILE A 117 -15.85 -1.89 -8.65
N ALA A 118 -15.98 -3.21 -8.81
CA ALA A 118 -17.11 -3.83 -9.50
C ALA A 118 -18.46 -3.52 -8.83
N LYS A 119 -18.47 -3.39 -7.50
CA LYS A 119 -19.65 -2.95 -6.73
C LYS A 119 -19.93 -1.45 -6.84
N GLY A 120 -19.09 -0.68 -7.52
CA GLY A 120 -19.23 0.76 -7.66
C GLY A 120 -19.05 1.54 -6.34
N TYR A 121 -18.32 0.97 -5.39
CA TYR A 121 -18.10 1.59 -4.09
C TYR A 121 -17.12 2.76 -4.18
N VAL A 122 -16.15 2.66 -5.07
CA VAL A 122 -15.17 3.69 -5.42
C VAL A 122 -14.80 3.57 -6.89
N ASP A 123 -14.10 4.56 -7.44
CA ASP A 123 -13.61 4.52 -8.83
C ASP A 123 -12.18 3.96 -8.92
N MET A 124 -11.40 4.12 -7.86
CA MET A 124 -9.99 3.74 -7.83
C MET A 124 -9.60 3.23 -6.44
N VAL A 125 -8.55 2.42 -6.41
CA VAL A 125 -7.91 1.97 -5.17
C VAL A 125 -6.46 2.45 -5.12
N ALA A 126 -5.99 2.80 -3.93
CA ALA A 126 -4.62 3.23 -3.72
C ALA A 126 -3.89 2.23 -2.83
N PHE A 127 -2.69 1.87 -3.25
CA PHE A 127 -1.81 0.95 -2.54
C PHE A 127 -0.59 1.67 -2.00
N GLY A 128 -0.23 1.37 -0.76
CA GLY A 128 1.00 1.83 -0.15
C GLY A 128 1.90 0.65 0.21
N ARG A 129 1.78 0.14 1.43
CA ARG A 129 2.63 -0.93 1.97
C ARG A 129 2.55 -2.25 1.19
N THR A 130 1.45 -2.50 0.51
CA THR A 130 1.29 -3.64 -0.40
C THR A 130 2.34 -3.61 -1.50
N LEU A 131 2.62 -2.43 -2.08
CA LEU A 131 3.66 -2.25 -3.10
C LEU A 131 5.08 -2.22 -2.49
N LEU A 132 5.23 -1.91 -1.20
CA LEU A 132 6.52 -2.07 -0.52
C LEU A 132 6.85 -3.55 -0.30
N ALA A 133 5.84 -4.37 -0.01
CA ALA A 133 6.00 -5.82 0.14
C ALA A 133 6.29 -6.50 -1.21
N ASP A 134 5.56 -6.10 -2.25
CA ASP A 134 5.73 -6.59 -3.60
C ASP A 134 5.58 -5.47 -4.66
N PRO A 135 6.67 -4.91 -5.17
CA PRO A 135 6.62 -3.88 -6.21
C PRO A 135 5.98 -4.35 -7.52
N TYR A 136 5.93 -5.65 -7.76
CA TYR A 136 5.35 -6.26 -8.96
C TYR A 136 3.89 -6.71 -8.77
N TRP A 137 3.29 -6.37 -7.64
CA TRP A 137 1.91 -6.74 -7.33
C TRP A 137 0.93 -6.44 -8.48
N PRO A 138 0.89 -5.23 -9.09
CA PRO A 138 -0.05 -4.94 -10.18
C PRO A 138 0.24 -5.79 -11.42
N LYS A 139 1.52 -6.04 -11.73
CA LYS A 139 1.92 -6.86 -12.87
C LYS A 139 1.46 -8.31 -12.68
N LYS A 140 1.72 -8.91 -11.52
CA LYS A 140 1.32 -10.28 -11.18
C LYS A 140 -0.21 -10.44 -11.19
N ALA A 141 -0.94 -9.45 -10.65
CA ALA A 141 -2.39 -9.42 -10.71
C ALA A 141 -2.91 -9.38 -12.16
N LEU A 142 -2.33 -8.51 -13.00
CA LEU A 142 -2.72 -8.38 -14.42
C LEU A 142 -2.43 -9.64 -15.24
N GLU A 143 -1.33 -10.32 -14.93
CA GLU A 143 -0.90 -11.56 -15.60
C GLU A 143 -1.67 -12.80 -15.10
N GLY A 144 -2.51 -12.66 -14.07
CA GLY A 144 -3.32 -13.75 -13.52
C GLY A 144 -2.56 -14.68 -12.59
N HIS A 145 -1.51 -14.18 -11.93
CA HIS A 145 -0.67 -14.90 -10.98
C HIS A 145 -0.75 -14.32 -9.55
N PRO A 146 -1.95 -14.21 -8.94
CA PRO A 146 -2.10 -13.66 -7.60
C PRO A 146 -1.37 -14.50 -6.53
N GLU A 147 -1.19 -15.79 -6.75
CA GLU A 147 -0.46 -16.71 -5.86
C GLU A 147 1.03 -16.37 -5.71
N ASP A 148 1.60 -15.67 -6.69
CA ASP A 148 2.99 -15.23 -6.67
C ASP A 148 3.20 -13.90 -5.93
N ILE A 149 2.11 -13.24 -5.55
CA ILE A 149 2.17 -11.97 -4.81
C ILE A 149 2.68 -12.20 -3.39
N VAL A 150 3.71 -11.46 -2.99
CA VAL A 150 4.20 -11.43 -1.61
C VAL A 150 3.28 -10.51 -0.79
N PRO A 151 2.47 -11.06 0.14
CA PRO A 151 1.51 -10.26 0.88
C PRO A 151 2.19 -9.35 1.93
N CYS A 152 1.69 -8.14 2.07
CA CYS A 152 2.06 -7.28 3.19
C CYS A 152 1.47 -7.82 4.49
N LEU A 153 2.27 -7.96 5.54
CA LEU A 153 1.82 -8.46 6.85
C LEU A 153 1.08 -7.40 7.69
N ARG A 154 0.97 -6.18 7.23
CA ARG A 154 0.47 -5.03 8.01
C ARG A 154 1.16 -4.87 9.37
N CYS A 155 2.38 -5.37 9.50
CA CYS A 155 3.17 -5.36 10.74
C CYS A 155 3.74 -3.98 11.09
N SER A 156 3.58 -3.00 10.20
CA SER A 156 4.03 -1.60 10.33
C SER A 156 5.53 -1.39 10.55
N ASN A 157 6.37 -2.42 10.33
CA ASN A 157 7.81 -2.33 10.47
C ASN A 157 8.42 -1.22 9.59
N CYS A 158 7.99 -1.12 8.32
CA CYS A 158 8.44 -0.05 7.42
C CYS A 158 8.06 1.35 7.91
N TYR A 159 6.92 1.51 8.58
CA TYR A 159 6.47 2.79 9.12
C TYR A 159 7.20 3.15 10.42
N HIS A 160 7.25 2.23 11.38
CA HIS A 160 7.93 2.42 12.65
C HIS A 160 9.40 2.80 12.46
N ILE A 161 10.12 2.05 11.64
CA ILE A 161 11.53 2.32 11.36
C ILE A 161 11.71 3.71 10.72
N SER A 162 10.81 4.12 9.82
CA SER A 162 10.91 5.43 9.16
C SER A 162 10.63 6.60 10.10
N THR A 163 9.72 6.44 11.05
CA THR A 163 9.40 7.48 12.05
C THR A 163 10.49 7.65 13.10
N ASP A 164 11.21 6.58 13.41
CA ASP A 164 12.33 6.62 14.36
C ASP A 164 13.67 6.97 13.70
N HIS A 165 13.66 7.38 12.43
CA HIS A 165 14.85 7.75 11.65
C HIS A 165 15.91 6.64 11.48
N TRP A 166 15.49 5.38 11.56
CA TRP A 166 16.34 4.22 11.23
C TRP A 166 16.26 3.91 9.73
N ASN A 167 17.15 3.03 9.28
CA ASN A 167 17.08 2.54 7.90
C ASN A 167 15.74 1.85 7.64
N VAL A 168 15.05 2.31 6.63
CA VAL A 168 13.72 1.77 6.25
C VAL A 168 13.87 0.31 5.81
N GLY A 169 12.88 -0.53 6.15
CA GLY A 169 12.91 -1.93 5.77
C GLY A 169 11.50 -2.55 5.76
N CYS A 170 11.37 -3.65 5.05
CA CYS A 170 10.13 -4.44 5.02
C CYS A 170 10.39 -5.85 5.56
N SER A 171 9.48 -6.36 6.39
CA SER A 171 9.61 -7.69 7.00
C SER A 171 9.57 -8.84 6.00
N VAL A 172 8.97 -8.63 4.82
CA VAL A 172 8.81 -9.66 3.78
C VAL A 172 9.53 -9.33 2.48
N ASN A 173 10.03 -8.10 2.32
CA ASN A 173 10.78 -7.69 1.14
C ASN A 173 12.16 -7.15 1.58
N PRO A 174 13.19 -7.99 1.62
CA PRO A 174 14.54 -7.56 2.02
C PRO A 174 15.16 -6.57 1.03
N ARG A 175 14.61 -6.50 -0.17
CA ARG A 175 15.07 -5.61 -1.23
C ARG A 175 14.65 -4.15 -0.99
N TYR A 176 13.51 -3.93 -0.31
CA TYR A 176 13.01 -2.58 -0.05
C TYR A 176 14.05 -1.72 0.68
N HIS A 177 14.40 -0.59 0.08
CA HIS A 177 15.49 0.31 0.48
C HIS A 177 16.91 -0.28 0.35
N ASN A 178 17.05 -1.43 -0.31
CA ASN A 178 18.32 -2.08 -0.61
C ASN A 178 18.39 -2.49 -2.10
N GLU A 179 17.64 -1.83 -2.96
CA GLU A 179 17.51 -2.18 -4.37
C GLU A 179 18.85 -2.16 -5.11
N GLU A 180 19.78 -1.31 -4.68
CA GLU A 180 21.12 -1.20 -5.23
C GLU A 180 21.95 -2.46 -4.95
N PHE A 181 21.76 -3.09 -3.80
CA PHE A 181 22.56 -4.24 -3.34
C PHE A 181 21.87 -5.57 -3.59
N ILE A 182 20.53 -5.58 -3.61
CA ILE A 182 19.73 -6.80 -3.75
C ILE A 182 18.88 -6.67 -5.02
N PRO A 183 19.30 -7.28 -6.13
CA PRO A 183 18.54 -7.24 -7.38
C PRO A 183 17.19 -7.94 -7.23
N SER A 184 16.23 -7.54 -8.05
CA SER A 184 14.89 -8.12 -8.11
C SER A 184 14.94 -9.56 -8.60
N GLY A 185 14.07 -10.43 -8.07
CA GLY A 185 13.91 -11.79 -8.59
C GLY A 185 13.49 -11.83 -10.06
N LEU A 186 12.74 -10.83 -10.54
CA LEU A 186 12.37 -10.70 -11.95
C LEU A 186 13.52 -10.16 -12.84
N ASP A 187 14.47 -9.45 -12.24
CA ASP A 187 15.62 -8.84 -12.93
C ASP A 187 16.94 -9.46 -12.45
N LEU A 188 16.90 -10.63 -11.81
CA LEU A 188 18.10 -11.34 -11.38
C LEU A 188 18.94 -11.68 -12.62
N PRO A 189 20.16 -11.15 -12.75
CA PRO A 189 21.00 -11.48 -13.87
C PRO A 189 21.34 -12.97 -13.84
N GLU A 190 21.22 -13.63 -15.01
CA GLU A 190 21.71 -15.01 -15.14
C GLU A 190 23.17 -15.09 -14.72
N ALA A 191 23.53 -16.18 -14.07
CA ALA A 191 24.91 -16.43 -13.71
C ALA A 191 25.75 -16.63 -14.97
N LYS A 192 26.84 -15.86 -15.12
CA LYS A 192 27.78 -16.01 -16.23
C LYS A 192 28.34 -17.43 -16.32
N ASN A 193 28.56 -18.09 -15.19
CA ASN A 193 29.02 -19.46 -15.07
C ASN A 193 27.97 -20.26 -14.28
N LYS A 194 27.20 -21.10 -14.96
CA LYS A 194 26.24 -22.00 -14.31
C LYS A 194 26.98 -23.07 -13.50
N LYS A 195 26.51 -23.35 -12.30
CA LYS A 195 27.11 -24.28 -11.33
C LYS A 195 26.07 -25.27 -10.82
N ASN A 196 26.55 -26.39 -10.29
CA ASN A 196 25.75 -27.25 -9.42
C ASN A 196 25.84 -26.69 -8.00
N VAL A 197 24.69 -26.30 -7.43
CA VAL A 197 24.58 -25.70 -6.09
C VAL A 197 23.84 -26.68 -5.19
N VAL A 198 24.48 -27.11 -4.13
CA VAL A 198 23.87 -27.96 -3.11
C VAL A 198 23.58 -27.12 -1.89
N ILE A 199 22.33 -27.15 -1.45
CA ILE A 199 21.85 -26.44 -0.26
C ILE A 199 21.43 -27.47 0.78
N VAL A 200 21.92 -27.33 1.98
CA VAL A 200 21.63 -28.24 3.09
C VAL A 200 20.71 -27.54 4.09
N GLY A 201 19.51 -28.09 4.26
CA GLY A 201 18.45 -27.56 5.11
C GLY A 201 17.34 -26.87 4.34
N GLY A 202 16.12 -27.40 4.45
CA GLY A 202 14.90 -26.92 3.78
C GLY A 202 14.08 -25.93 4.60
N GLY A 203 14.70 -25.21 5.53
CA GLY A 203 14.07 -24.09 6.23
C GLY A 203 13.95 -22.85 5.31
N PRO A 204 13.34 -21.74 5.80
CA PRO A 204 13.08 -20.54 4.99
C PRO A 204 14.31 -20.01 4.24
N ALA A 205 15.46 -19.96 4.92
CA ALA A 205 16.71 -19.49 4.32
C ALA A 205 17.19 -20.40 3.20
N GLY A 206 17.15 -21.74 3.40
CA GLY A 206 17.55 -22.71 2.39
C GLY A 206 16.61 -22.71 1.19
N MET A 207 15.30 -22.64 1.42
CA MET A 207 14.31 -22.51 0.35
C MET A 207 14.54 -21.25 -0.48
N LYS A 208 14.74 -20.09 0.16
CA LYS A 208 14.99 -18.82 -0.55
C LYS A 208 16.30 -18.86 -1.31
N ALA A 209 17.35 -19.45 -0.75
CA ALA A 209 18.63 -19.64 -1.44
C ALA A 209 18.49 -20.56 -2.67
N ALA A 210 17.70 -21.63 -2.55
CA ALA A 210 17.43 -22.56 -3.64
C ALA A 210 16.70 -21.85 -4.80
N MET A 211 15.63 -21.14 -4.50
CA MET A 211 14.88 -20.33 -5.48
C MET A 211 15.80 -19.34 -6.18
N THR A 212 16.55 -18.55 -5.42
CA THR A 212 17.43 -17.52 -5.98
C THR A 212 18.54 -18.12 -6.87
N ALA A 213 19.11 -19.26 -6.47
CA ALA A 213 20.11 -19.94 -7.29
C ALA A 213 19.50 -20.51 -8.58
N TYR A 214 18.28 -21.06 -8.49
CA TYR A 214 17.54 -21.56 -9.65
C TYR A 214 17.19 -20.43 -10.63
N ASP A 215 16.64 -19.32 -10.14
CA ASP A 215 16.29 -18.15 -10.95
C ASP A 215 17.51 -17.57 -11.68
N ARG A 216 18.71 -17.73 -11.12
CA ARG A 216 19.97 -17.36 -11.75
C ARG A 216 20.52 -18.41 -12.73
N GLY A 217 19.79 -19.49 -12.97
CA GLY A 217 20.10 -20.53 -13.95
C GLY A 217 21.09 -21.58 -13.47
N HIS A 218 21.33 -21.71 -12.17
CA HIS A 218 22.12 -22.80 -11.60
C HIS A 218 21.33 -24.13 -11.57
N GLN A 219 22.03 -25.28 -11.57
CA GLN A 219 21.42 -26.53 -11.15
C GLN A 219 21.41 -26.60 -9.63
N VAL A 220 20.21 -26.79 -9.03
CA VAL A 220 20.04 -26.72 -7.57
C VAL A 220 19.60 -28.07 -7.03
N THR A 221 20.27 -28.52 -5.96
CA THR A 221 19.87 -29.66 -5.15
C THR A 221 19.65 -29.17 -3.71
N LEU A 222 18.43 -29.28 -3.20
CA LEU A 222 18.10 -29.00 -1.80
C LEU A 222 18.01 -30.30 -1.01
N LEU A 223 18.81 -30.42 0.03
CA LEU A 223 18.82 -31.58 0.94
C LEU A 223 18.11 -31.19 2.24
N GLU A 224 17.09 -31.96 2.61
CA GLU A 224 16.37 -31.82 3.88
C GLU A 224 16.33 -33.19 4.57
N LYS A 225 16.51 -33.20 5.88
CA LYS A 225 16.48 -34.43 6.70
C LYS A 225 15.06 -34.91 7.00
N GLU A 226 14.11 -33.97 7.04
CA GLU A 226 12.70 -34.24 7.28
C GLU A 226 11.97 -34.53 5.96
N SER A 227 10.78 -35.12 6.05
CA SER A 227 9.93 -35.42 4.88
C SER A 227 9.31 -34.19 4.23
N GLU A 228 9.33 -33.06 4.89
CA GLU A 228 8.71 -31.80 4.47
C GLU A 228 9.65 -30.62 4.67
N LEU A 229 9.50 -29.61 3.78
CA LEU A 229 10.20 -28.34 3.90
C LEU A 229 9.53 -27.43 4.94
N GLY A 230 10.23 -26.37 5.34
CA GLY A 230 9.70 -25.34 6.26
C GLY A 230 10.51 -25.18 7.55
N GLY A 231 11.23 -26.21 7.99
CA GLY A 231 12.04 -26.15 9.21
C GLY A 231 11.22 -25.82 10.46
N MET A 232 11.65 -24.80 11.21
CA MET A 232 10.97 -24.37 12.45
C MET A 232 9.65 -23.61 12.24
N LEU A 233 9.23 -23.36 10.99
CA LEU A 233 7.93 -22.71 10.71
C LEU A 233 6.75 -23.70 10.63
N ARG A 234 7.00 -24.97 10.88
CA ARG A 234 5.99 -26.04 10.93
C ARG A 234 5.48 -26.24 12.35
#